data_b1028fc054261008beb196a599ddb961
#
_entry.id   b1028fc054261008beb196a599ddb961
#
_cell.length_a   1.000
_cell.length_b   1.000
_cell.length_c   1.000
_cell.angle_alpha   90.00
_cell.angle_beta   90.00
_cell.angle_gamma   90.00
#
_symmetry.space_group_name_H-M   'P 1'
#
loop_
_entity.id
_entity.type
_entity.pdbx_description
1 polymer ?
#
loop_
_entity_poly.entity_id
_entity_poly.type
_entity_poly.pdbx_seq_one_letter_code
_entity_poly.pdbx_strand_id
1 'polypeptide(L)'
;TVALWDKSTGTPLCPALSWQDGRALGLLSAIGLSNRQIHDATGLYKTPYYSAPKIAWCLKNYPEVKKAAEENNLLVSPVAGFLLWKFSKGAVFALDPGQAQRTLLFNIRRLKWDKRLLEAFGVSPVCLPEVXXXXVVVVTLLFTSRKTAVYGYII
;
A
#
# COMPACT_ATOMS: atom_id res chain seq x y z
N THR A 1 2.99 -9.80 0.53
CA THR A 1 4.13 -9.17 -0.17
C THR A 1 3.81 -7.70 -0.42
N VAL A 2 4.78 -6.82 -0.14
CA VAL A 2 4.67 -5.37 -0.37
C VAL A 2 5.75 -4.94 -1.36
N ALA A 3 5.39 -4.05 -2.28
CA ALA A 3 6.28 -3.45 -3.27
C ALA A 3 6.37 -1.94 -3.06
N LEU A 4 7.54 -1.39 -3.33
CA LEU A 4 7.85 0.05 -3.24
C LEU A 4 8.52 0.46 -4.56
N TRP A 5 7.98 1.49 -5.21
CA TRP A 5 8.47 1.86 -6.54
C TRP A 5 8.34 3.37 -6.78
N ASP A 6 9.13 3.82 -7.74
CA ASP A 6 9.13 5.21 -8.21
C ASP A 6 7.86 5.46 -9.04
N LYS A 7 7.10 6.47 -8.65
CA LYS A 7 5.82 6.83 -9.28
C LYS A 7 5.99 7.24 -10.75
N SER A 8 7.07 7.96 -11.05
CA SER A 8 7.27 8.53 -12.40
C SER A 8 7.75 7.50 -13.40
N THR A 9 8.59 6.54 -12.96
CA THR A 9 9.21 5.55 -13.85
C THR A 9 8.61 4.16 -13.74
N GLY A 10 7.98 3.85 -12.59
CA GLY A 10 7.51 2.50 -12.29
C GLY A 10 8.62 1.54 -11.92
N THR A 11 9.84 2.05 -11.67
CA THR A 11 11.01 1.23 -11.30
C THR A 11 10.92 0.85 -9.82
N PRO A 12 11.04 -0.46 -9.47
CA PRO A 12 11.14 -0.84 -8.07
C PRO A 12 12.35 -0.19 -7.40
N LEU A 13 12.16 0.35 -6.20
CA LEU A 13 13.22 1.02 -5.42
C LEU A 13 13.93 0.06 -4.46
N CYS A 14 13.38 -1.13 -4.30
CA CYS A 14 13.98 -2.21 -3.52
C CYS A 14 13.29 -3.52 -3.90
N PRO A 15 13.86 -4.68 -3.52
CA PRO A 15 13.16 -5.96 -3.72
C PRO A 15 11.81 -5.97 -2.99
N ALA A 16 10.79 -6.54 -3.62
CA ALA A 16 9.49 -6.71 -2.98
C ALA A 16 9.62 -7.64 -1.76
N LEU A 17 9.05 -7.23 -0.63
CA LEU A 17 9.23 -7.96 0.63
C LEU A 17 8.08 -8.93 0.87
N SER A 18 8.42 -10.21 1.00
CA SER A 18 7.47 -11.29 1.28
C SER A 18 6.82 -11.09 2.66
N TRP A 19 5.63 -11.68 2.85
CA TRP A 19 4.98 -11.71 4.17
C TRP A 19 5.86 -12.45 5.20
N GLN A 20 6.64 -13.43 4.77
CA GLN A 20 7.54 -14.21 5.62
C GLN A 20 8.79 -13.44 6.07
N ASP A 21 9.08 -12.33 5.40
CA ASP A 21 10.28 -11.53 5.67
C ASP A 21 10.21 -10.89 7.05
N GLY A 22 11.11 -11.29 7.94
CA GLY A 22 11.13 -10.88 9.34
C GLY A 22 12.04 -9.68 9.65
N ARG A 23 12.66 -9.06 8.63
CA ARG A 23 13.67 -8.00 8.85
C ARG A 23 13.16 -6.81 9.69
N ALA A 24 11.86 -6.55 9.66
CA ALA A 24 11.24 -5.46 10.39
C ALA A 24 10.86 -5.79 11.84
N LEU A 25 11.16 -7.01 12.32
CA LEU A 25 10.78 -7.45 13.67
C LEU A 25 11.30 -6.48 14.74
N GLY A 26 12.57 -6.06 14.61
CA GLY A 26 13.21 -5.16 15.58
C GLY A 26 12.58 -3.77 15.66
N LEU A 27 11.83 -3.34 14.64
CA LEU A 27 11.16 -2.02 14.69
C LEU A 27 9.88 -2.04 15.52
N LEU A 28 9.28 -3.23 15.71
CA LEU A 28 7.96 -3.31 16.36
C LEU A 28 7.96 -2.81 17.80
N SER A 29 9.07 -3.00 18.52
CA SER A 29 9.21 -2.53 19.91
C SER A 29 9.18 -1.00 20.00
N ALA A 30 9.65 -0.32 18.96
CA ALA A 30 9.70 1.15 18.91
C ALA A 30 8.35 1.77 18.49
N ILE A 31 7.41 0.96 17.98
CA ILE A 31 6.09 1.47 17.60
C ILE A 31 5.26 1.72 18.86
N GLY A 32 4.99 2.98 19.16
CA GLY A 32 4.34 3.44 20.37
C GLY A 32 2.85 3.06 20.53
N LEU A 33 2.33 2.19 19.67
CA LEU A 33 0.94 1.72 19.77
C LEU A 33 0.90 0.30 20.33
N SER A 34 -0.02 0.07 21.26
CA SER A 34 -0.25 -1.25 21.83
C SER A 34 -0.93 -2.18 20.82
N ASN A 35 -0.83 -3.50 21.05
CA ASN A 35 -1.57 -4.50 20.26
C ASN A 35 -3.07 -4.21 20.24
N ARG A 36 -3.64 -3.80 21.37
CA ARG A 36 -5.07 -3.50 21.46
C ARG A 36 -5.46 -2.32 20.54
N GLN A 37 -4.68 -1.24 20.58
CA GLN A 37 -4.95 -0.07 19.72
C GLN A 37 -4.89 -0.41 18.23
N ILE A 38 -3.91 -1.23 17.83
CA ILE A 38 -3.77 -1.69 16.45
C ILE A 38 -4.95 -2.61 16.09
N HIS A 39 -5.27 -3.57 16.97
CA HIS A 39 -6.36 -4.51 16.74
C HIS A 39 -7.72 -3.80 16.61
N ASP A 40 -8.00 -2.84 17.50
CA ASP A 40 -9.26 -2.09 17.46
C ASP A 40 -9.45 -1.33 16.13
N ALA A 41 -8.35 -0.86 15.53
CA ALA A 41 -8.41 -0.15 14.25
C ALA A 41 -8.43 -1.10 13.04
N THR A 42 -7.66 -2.18 13.09
CA THR A 42 -7.38 -3.00 11.89
C THR A 42 -7.96 -4.41 11.94
N GLY A 43 -8.32 -4.91 13.14
CA GLY A 43 -8.67 -6.32 13.36
C GLY A 43 -7.45 -7.23 13.39
N LEU A 44 -6.22 -6.69 13.32
CA LEU A 44 -4.98 -7.46 13.23
C LEU A 44 -4.07 -7.12 14.42
N TYR A 45 -3.05 -7.95 14.64
CA TYR A 45 -2.08 -7.76 15.71
C TYR A 45 -0.75 -7.25 15.16
N LYS A 46 0.05 -6.61 16.04
CA LYS A 46 1.36 -6.05 15.71
C LYS A 46 2.37 -7.20 15.48
N THR A 47 2.63 -7.51 14.22
CA THR A 47 3.57 -8.56 13.80
C THR A 47 4.38 -8.08 12.59
N PRO A 48 5.54 -8.70 12.30
CA PRO A 48 6.32 -8.32 11.11
C PRO A 48 5.69 -8.80 9.79
N TYR A 49 4.62 -9.61 9.84
CA TYR A 49 4.02 -10.20 8.64
C TYR A 49 3.36 -9.18 7.72
N TYR A 50 2.84 -8.09 8.29
CA TYR A 50 2.07 -7.08 7.53
C TYR A 50 2.99 -6.05 6.88
N SER A 51 2.41 -5.19 6.02
CA SER A 51 3.22 -4.28 5.20
C SER A 51 3.83 -3.13 6.00
N ALA A 52 3.11 -2.55 6.97
CA ALA A 52 3.55 -1.33 7.66
C ALA A 52 4.95 -1.43 8.27
N PRO A 53 5.29 -2.48 9.05
CA PRO A 53 6.66 -2.58 9.58
C PRO A 53 7.72 -2.65 8.49
N LYS A 54 7.42 -3.37 7.38
CA LYS A 54 8.35 -3.51 6.25
C LYS A 54 8.55 -2.20 5.52
N ILE A 55 7.47 -1.42 5.33
CA ILE A 55 7.55 -0.09 4.72
C ILE A 55 8.44 0.82 5.59
N ALA A 56 8.18 0.85 6.90
CA ALA A 56 8.99 1.62 7.85
C ALA A 56 10.46 1.22 7.79
N TRP A 57 10.72 -0.09 7.69
CA TRP A 57 12.10 -0.61 7.56
C TRP A 57 12.73 -0.13 6.25
N CYS A 58 11.98 -0.17 5.12
CA CYS A 58 12.51 0.28 3.83
C CYS A 58 12.81 1.77 3.83
N LEU A 59 11.93 2.59 4.39
CA LEU A 59 12.12 4.04 4.53
C LEU A 59 13.39 4.37 5.32
N LYS A 60 13.75 3.51 6.28
CA LYS A 60 14.94 3.71 7.11
C LYS A 60 16.24 3.22 6.44
N ASN A 61 16.15 2.13 5.64
CA ASN A 61 17.34 1.37 5.23
C ASN A 61 17.68 1.47 3.73
N TYR A 62 16.76 1.98 2.90
CA TYR A 62 17.02 2.18 1.46
C TYR A 62 17.02 3.67 1.13
N PRO A 63 18.19 4.25 0.84
CA PRO A 63 18.27 5.70 0.52
C PRO A 63 17.37 6.12 -0.65
N GLU A 64 17.21 5.25 -1.64
CA GLU A 64 16.37 5.51 -2.83
C GLU A 64 14.88 5.60 -2.43
N VAL A 65 14.44 4.74 -1.51
CA VAL A 65 13.07 4.75 -1.00
C VAL A 65 12.82 6.04 -0.19
N LYS A 66 13.77 6.40 0.67
CA LYS A 66 13.68 7.61 1.48
C LYS A 66 13.61 8.85 0.58
N LYS A 67 14.51 8.95 -0.38
CA LYS A 67 14.55 10.05 -1.34
C LYS A 67 13.22 10.19 -2.09
N ALA A 68 12.71 9.07 -2.66
CA ALA A 68 11.44 9.09 -3.39
C ALA A 68 10.26 9.51 -2.48
N ALA A 69 10.30 9.13 -1.19
CA ALA A 69 9.27 9.55 -0.23
C ALA A 69 9.32 11.06 0.03
N GLU A 70 10.51 11.62 0.21
CA GLU A 70 10.74 13.06 0.41
C GLU A 70 10.28 13.89 -0.80
N GLU A 71 10.45 13.33 -2.00
CA GLU A 71 10.07 13.97 -3.27
C GLU A 71 8.59 13.73 -3.64
N ASN A 72 7.81 13.04 -2.81
CA ASN A 72 6.41 12.62 -3.07
C ASN A 72 6.32 11.78 -4.36
N ASN A 73 7.37 11.05 -4.68
CA ASN A 73 7.50 10.21 -5.87
C ASN A 73 7.51 8.71 -5.53
N LEU A 74 7.25 8.35 -4.27
CA LEU A 74 7.15 6.96 -3.82
C LEU A 74 5.71 6.46 -3.93
N LEU A 75 5.53 5.26 -4.49
CA LEU A 75 4.28 4.50 -4.36
C LEU A 75 4.55 3.20 -3.61
N VAL A 76 3.61 2.82 -2.74
CA VAL A 76 3.74 1.63 -1.90
C VAL A 76 2.42 0.88 -1.88
N SER A 77 2.46 -0.42 -2.11
CA SER A 77 1.24 -1.24 -2.08
C SER A 77 1.55 -2.73 -1.88
N PRO A 78 0.62 -3.50 -1.34
CA PRO A 78 0.61 -4.95 -1.61
C PRO A 78 0.69 -5.20 -3.12
N VAL A 79 1.19 -6.38 -3.49
CA VAL A 79 1.40 -6.74 -4.92
C VAL A 79 0.16 -6.47 -5.79
N ALA A 80 -1.04 -6.65 -5.22
CA ALA A 80 -2.28 -6.40 -5.97
C ALA A 80 -2.36 -4.97 -6.54
N GLY A 81 -2.04 -3.95 -5.71
CA GLY A 81 -2.07 -2.57 -6.18
C GLY A 81 -0.94 -2.24 -7.15
N PHE A 82 0.24 -2.85 -6.97
CA PHE A 82 1.34 -2.72 -7.92
C PHE A 82 0.95 -3.29 -9.30
N LEU A 83 0.35 -4.48 -9.33
CA LEU A 83 -0.09 -5.10 -10.59
C LEU A 83 -1.17 -4.26 -11.28
N LEU A 84 -2.15 -3.78 -10.50
CA LEU A 84 -3.20 -2.91 -11.02
C LEU A 84 -2.59 -1.65 -11.65
N TRP A 85 -1.66 -1.01 -10.93
CA TRP A 85 -0.97 0.19 -11.42
C TRP A 85 -0.17 -0.12 -12.70
N LYS A 86 0.55 -1.24 -12.74
CA LYS A 86 1.33 -1.65 -13.93
C LYS A 86 0.41 -1.95 -15.12
N PHE A 87 -0.65 -2.76 -14.93
CA PHE A 87 -1.56 -3.14 -16.02
C PHE A 87 -2.34 -1.93 -16.55
N SER A 88 -2.63 -0.95 -15.69
CA SER A 88 -3.30 0.28 -16.11
C SER A 88 -2.34 1.33 -16.66
N LYS A 89 -1.04 1.02 -16.78
CA LYS A 89 0.03 1.95 -17.22
C LYS A 89 0.06 3.22 -16.36
N GLY A 90 -0.13 3.05 -15.05
CA GLY A 90 -0.11 4.15 -14.08
C GLY A 90 -1.43 4.90 -13.91
N ALA A 91 -2.45 4.55 -14.69
CA ALA A 91 -3.73 5.28 -14.64
C ALA A 91 -4.55 5.00 -13.38
N VAL A 92 -4.36 3.83 -12.77
CA VAL A 92 -5.14 3.42 -11.59
C VAL A 92 -4.21 2.94 -10.48
N PHE A 93 -4.30 3.59 -9.32
CA PHE A 93 -3.57 3.18 -8.13
C PHE A 93 -4.58 2.99 -6.99
N ALA A 94 -5.06 1.76 -6.85
CA ALA A 94 -6.16 1.45 -5.92
C ALA A 94 -6.02 0.06 -5.31
N LEU A 95 -6.72 -0.16 -4.19
CA LEU A 95 -6.84 -1.45 -3.51
C LEU A 95 -8.27 -1.65 -3.02
N ASP A 96 -8.68 -2.90 -2.85
CA ASP A 96 -9.87 -3.23 -2.10
C ASP A 96 -9.60 -3.15 -0.58
N PRO A 97 -10.65 -3.00 0.24
CA PRO A 97 -10.49 -2.90 1.71
C PRO A 97 -9.81 -4.11 2.35
N GLY A 98 -9.98 -5.32 1.81
CA GLY A 98 -9.34 -6.53 2.35
C GLY A 98 -7.83 -6.48 2.17
N GLN A 99 -7.35 -6.06 1.01
CA GLN A 99 -5.92 -5.88 0.77
C GLN A 99 -5.38 -4.69 1.57
N ALA A 100 -6.15 -3.59 1.66
CA ALA A 100 -5.76 -2.42 2.46
C ALA A 100 -5.59 -2.78 3.93
N GLN A 101 -6.50 -3.59 4.48
CA GLN A 101 -6.41 -4.08 5.87
C GLN A 101 -5.07 -4.79 6.12
N ARG A 102 -4.64 -5.65 5.17
CA ARG A 102 -3.40 -6.44 5.31
C ARG A 102 -2.13 -5.58 5.36
N THR A 103 -2.25 -4.28 5.13
CA THR A 103 -1.11 -3.36 5.30
C THR A 103 -0.82 -3.05 6.78
N LEU A 104 -1.79 -3.20 7.68
CA LEU A 104 -1.77 -2.75 9.08
C LEU A 104 -1.89 -1.22 9.21
N LEU A 105 -2.30 -0.53 8.13
CA LEU A 105 -2.45 0.95 8.09
C LEU A 105 -3.91 1.38 7.90
N PHE A 106 -4.81 0.43 7.63
CA PHE A 106 -6.20 0.71 7.24
C PHE A 106 -7.17 0.46 8.40
N ASN A 107 -8.02 1.44 8.68
CA ASN A 107 -9.03 1.35 9.73
C ASN A 107 -10.30 0.71 9.16
N ILE A 108 -10.61 -0.50 9.61
CA ILE A 108 -11.74 -1.29 9.09
C ILE A 108 -13.10 -0.76 9.52
N ARG A 109 -13.16 0.05 10.58
CA ARG A 109 -14.42 0.65 11.05
C ARG A 109 -14.74 1.94 10.27
N ARG A 110 -13.71 2.71 9.92
CA ARG A 110 -13.85 3.99 9.21
C ARG A 110 -13.67 3.84 7.70
N LEU A 111 -13.21 2.67 7.24
CA LEU A 111 -12.92 2.33 5.84
C LEU A 111 -11.98 3.35 5.18
N LYS A 112 -10.90 3.70 5.90
CA LYS A 112 -9.89 4.65 5.39
C LYS A 112 -8.52 4.42 6.06
N TRP A 113 -7.48 4.97 5.48
CA TRP A 113 -6.14 4.94 6.07
C TRP A 113 -6.19 5.63 7.44
N ASP A 114 -5.63 4.99 8.47
CA ASP A 114 -5.70 5.47 9.85
C ASP A 114 -4.52 6.40 10.14
N LYS A 115 -4.80 7.66 10.45
CA LYS A 115 -3.79 8.68 10.70
C LYS A 115 -2.79 8.27 11.79
N ARG A 116 -3.29 7.68 12.90
CA ARG A 116 -2.42 7.26 14.02
C ARG A 116 -1.48 6.14 13.61
N LEU A 117 -1.97 5.18 12.79
CA LEU A 117 -1.13 4.10 12.29
C LEU A 117 -0.10 4.63 11.30
N LEU A 118 -0.50 5.52 10.40
CA LEU A 118 0.41 6.16 9.44
C LEU A 118 1.55 6.88 10.17
N GLU A 119 1.20 7.69 11.18
CA GLU A 119 2.19 8.43 11.99
C GLU A 119 3.11 7.46 12.74
N ALA A 120 2.56 6.43 13.38
CA ALA A 120 3.32 5.46 14.17
C ALA A 120 4.34 4.69 13.33
N PHE A 121 4.02 4.40 12.07
CA PHE A 121 4.92 3.69 11.17
C PHE A 121 5.72 4.62 10.25
N GLY A 122 5.51 5.94 10.33
CA GLY A 122 6.21 6.93 9.51
C GLY A 122 5.87 6.84 8.02
N VAL A 123 4.63 6.48 7.70
CA VAL A 123 4.20 6.29 6.31
C VAL A 123 3.32 7.46 5.87
N SER A 124 3.71 8.13 4.79
CA SER A 124 2.90 9.22 4.23
C SER A 124 1.67 8.66 3.50
N PRO A 125 0.47 9.24 3.71
CA PRO A 125 -0.71 8.80 2.96
C PRO A 125 -0.60 9.05 1.44
N VAL A 126 0.25 9.98 1.03
CA VAL A 126 0.44 10.32 -0.40
C VAL A 126 0.99 9.13 -1.20
N CYS A 127 1.77 8.25 -0.55
CA CYS A 127 2.37 7.11 -1.23
C CYS A 127 1.45 5.87 -1.29
N LEU A 128 0.25 5.95 -0.71
CA LEU A 128 -0.66 4.80 -0.60
C LEU A 128 -1.79 4.86 -1.63
N PRO A 129 -2.31 3.69 -2.08
CA PRO A 129 -3.39 3.65 -3.08
C PRO A 129 -4.72 4.16 -2.51
N GLU A 130 -5.61 4.59 -3.39
CA GLU A 130 -7.01 4.83 -3.06
C GLU A 130 -7.67 3.50 -2.66
N VAL A 131 -8.52 3.53 -1.67
CA VAL A 131 -9.23 2.31 -1.27
C VAL A 131 -10.67 2.39 -1.80
N UNK A 132 -10.88 1.53 -2.75
CA UNK A 132 -12.12 1.45 -3.41
C UNK A 132 -12.76 0.11 -3.17
N UNK A 133 -13.90 -0.09 -3.41
CA UNK A 133 -14.60 -1.32 -3.34
C UNK A 133 -14.15 -2.19 -4.45
N UNK A 134 -14.12 -3.29 -4.35
CA UNK A 134 -13.68 -4.21 -5.26
C UNK A 134 -14.29 -4.14 -6.61
N UNK A 135 -15.36 -3.87 -6.62
CA UNK A 135 -16.04 -3.69 -7.79
C UNK A 135 -15.57 -2.56 -8.63
N VAL A 136 -15.27 -1.65 -8.00
CA VAL A 136 -14.75 -0.46 -8.65
C VAL A 136 -13.39 -0.73 -9.27
N VAL A 137 -12.54 -1.43 -8.57
CA VAL A 137 -11.18 -1.77 -9.06
C VAL A 137 -11.25 -2.59 -10.36
N VAL A 138 -12.13 -3.58 -10.41
CA VAL A 138 -12.30 -4.43 -11.62
C VAL A 138 -12.89 -3.63 -12.77
N VAL A 139 -13.91 -2.82 -12.48
CA VAL A 139 -14.56 -1.98 -13.52
C VAL A 139 -13.56 -0.96 -14.08
N THR A 140 -12.78 -0.32 -13.21
CA THR A 140 -11.78 0.66 -13.66
C THR A 140 -10.70 0.01 -14.54
N LEU A 141 -10.25 -1.20 -14.19
CA LEU A 141 -9.30 -1.96 -15.03
C LEU A 141 -9.89 -2.24 -16.42
N LEU A 142 -11.15 -2.66 -16.47
CA LEU A 142 -11.81 -2.98 -17.74
C LEU A 142 -11.97 -1.73 -18.62
N PHE A 143 -12.29 -0.58 -18.03
CA PHE A 143 -12.47 0.67 -18.77
C PHE A 143 -11.16 1.33 -19.19
N THR A 144 -10.10 1.26 -18.39
CA THR A 144 -8.79 1.80 -18.80
C THR A 144 -8.12 0.92 -19.86
N SER A 145 -8.35 -0.38 -19.82
CA SER A 145 -7.89 -1.31 -20.86
C SER A 145 -8.58 -1.07 -22.21
N ARG A 146 -9.78 -0.48 -22.20
CA ARG A 146 -10.58 -0.26 -23.42
C ARG A 146 -10.40 1.11 -24.08
N LYS A 147 -9.55 1.99 -23.57
CA LYS A 147 -9.26 3.27 -24.27
C LYS A 147 -8.50 3.06 -25.59
N THR A 148 -8.25 1.80 -25.97
CA THR A 148 -7.72 1.44 -27.31
C THR A 148 -8.72 0.64 -28.17
N ALA A 149 -9.97 0.45 -27.72
CA ALA A 149 -10.98 -0.23 -28.56
C ALA A 149 -12.39 0.14 -28.17
N VAL A 150 -13.00 0.95 -29.01
CA VAL A 150 -14.43 1.02 -29.32
C VAL A 150 -15.41 1.46 -28.22
N TYR A 151 -16.02 2.61 -28.44
CA TYR A 151 -17.37 2.97 -28.00
C TYR A 151 -18.37 1.90 -28.51
N GLY A 152 -19.14 1.36 -27.64
CA GLY A 152 -20.30 0.56 -28.03
C GLY A 152 -20.69 -0.49 -27.00
N TYR A 153 -21.87 -0.31 -26.47
CA TYR A 153 -22.73 -1.24 -25.71
C TYR A 153 -22.43 -1.41 -24.23
N ILE A 154 -23.10 -0.60 -23.43
CA ILE A 154 -23.76 -1.07 -22.21
C ILE A 154 -25.16 -0.43 -22.21
N ILE A 155 -26.15 -1.25 -22.40
CA ILE A 155 -27.51 -1.01 -21.93
C ILE A 155 -27.64 -1.80 -20.64
#